data_e1517cd796e5823debc0f799d4f4bb67
#
_entry.id   e1517cd796e5823debc0f799d4f4bb67
#
_cell.length_a   1.000
_cell.length_b   1.000
_cell.length_c   1.000
_cell.angle_alpha   90.00
_cell.angle_beta   90.00
_cell.angle_gamma   90.00
#
_symmetry.space_group_name_H-M   'P 1'
#
loop_
_entity.id
_entity.type
_entity.pdbx_description
1 polymer ?
#
loop_
_entity_poly.entity_id
_entity_poly.type
_entity_poly.pdbx_seq_one_letter_code
_entity_poly.pdbx_strand_id
1 'polypeptide(L)'
;MLRRLLAVFLSGCLLAASSTFARAQTGAYAEVVSVDAQNFPQISAQLNVFNTNGGFESNLTASDLTVYEDDQPLPVDTLTQLDIPAQIVAAVNPAPALDKRDSNGVARFARVVEALGAWANAQSADANDDLSLVSLSGVLISHASAQDWFVSLSAFKPDFRKSTSNLQTLSIALDTVTMPPRQAGMKRAILFITPHLDDPNIDNAITPFIQRAVESKTRVFVWFVDAPDQFVSASANAFKSLALQTNGSFAAFSGVETLP
;
A
#
# COMPACT_ATOMS: atom_id res chain seq x y z
N MET A 1 -0.99 -47.12 -35.22
CA MET A 1 -1.94 -46.55 -34.28
C MET A 1 -1.35 -46.29 -32.89
N LEU A 2 -0.46 -47.14 -32.37
CA LEU A 2 0.11 -47.03 -31.02
C LEU A 2 0.94 -45.75 -30.78
N ARG A 3 1.68 -45.22 -31.78
CA ARG A 3 2.51 -44.00 -31.67
C ARG A 3 1.70 -42.72 -31.53
N ARG A 4 0.47 -42.65 -32.03
CA ARG A 4 -0.40 -41.44 -31.86
C ARG A 4 -1.08 -41.39 -30.53
N LEU A 5 -1.36 -42.53 -29.90
CA LEU A 5 -1.90 -42.60 -28.53
C LEU A 5 -0.89 -42.17 -27.47
N LEU A 6 0.40 -42.51 -27.69
CA LEU A 6 1.47 -42.10 -26.75
C LEU A 6 1.73 -40.60 -26.77
N ALA A 7 1.61 -39.94 -27.93
CA ALA A 7 1.78 -38.48 -28.05
C ALA A 7 0.66 -37.68 -27.35
N VAL A 8 -0.59 -38.18 -27.38
CA VAL A 8 -1.73 -37.56 -26.72
C VAL A 8 -1.63 -37.71 -25.20
N PHE A 9 -1.11 -38.83 -24.70
CA PHE A 9 -0.91 -39.05 -23.27
C PHE A 9 0.23 -38.18 -22.71
N LEU A 10 1.30 -37.96 -23.44
CA LEU A 10 2.43 -37.11 -23.05
C LEU A 10 2.02 -35.63 -23.03
N SER A 11 1.18 -35.16 -23.97
CA SER A 11 0.64 -33.79 -23.97
C SER A 11 -0.34 -33.51 -22.81
N GLY A 12 -1.12 -34.53 -22.41
CA GLY A 12 -2.07 -34.40 -21.26
C GLY A 12 -1.34 -34.29 -19.92
N CYS A 13 -0.20 -34.96 -19.76
CA CYS A 13 0.60 -34.89 -18.52
C CYS A 13 1.38 -33.56 -18.36
N LEU A 14 1.73 -32.86 -19.45
CA LEU A 14 2.43 -31.57 -19.35
C LEU A 14 1.52 -30.41 -18.96
N LEU A 15 0.20 -30.50 -19.21
CA LEU A 15 -0.77 -29.48 -18.84
C LEU A 15 -1.25 -29.58 -17.39
N ALA A 16 -1.01 -30.71 -16.72
CA ALA A 16 -1.39 -30.91 -15.31
C ALA A 16 -0.33 -30.44 -14.30
N ALA A 17 0.85 -30.03 -14.74
CA ALA A 17 1.98 -29.69 -13.86
C ALA A 17 2.12 -28.20 -13.51
N SER A 18 1.21 -27.32 -13.95
CA SER A 18 1.31 -25.88 -13.75
C SER A 18 0.28 -25.28 -12.79
N SER A 19 -0.36 -26.09 -11.94
CA SER A 19 -1.06 -25.54 -10.78
C SER A 19 -0.04 -25.26 -9.65
N THR A 20 0.69 -24.16 -9.77
CA THR A 20 1.32 -23.54 -8.60
C THR A 20 0.20 -23.09 -7.67
N PHE A 21 -0.14 -23.94 -6.70
CA PHE A 21 -0.93 -23.51 -5.56
C PHE A 21 -0.15 -22.38 -4.89
N ALA A 22 -0.64 -21.14 -5.04
CA ALA A 22 -0.25 -20.07 -4.13
C ALA A 22 -0.63 -20.56 -2.73
N ARG A 23 0.33 -21.13 -2.00
CA ARG A 23 0.17 -21.40 -0.57
C ARG A 23 0.03 -20.03 0.08
N ALA A 24 -1.16 -19.72 0.58
CA ALA A 24 -1.29 -18.67 1.58
C ALA A 24 -0.30 -19.02 2.71
N GLN A 25 0.65 -18.16 2.95
CA GLN A 25 1.66 -18.34 4.00
C GLN A 25 0.94 -18.16 5.33
N THR A 26 0.54 -19.26 5.96
CA THR A 26 -0.25 -19.29 7.21
C THR A 26 0.64 -19.35 8.45
N GLY A 27 1.89 -18.94 8.37
CA GLY A 27 2.86 -18.94 9.47
C GLY A 27 3.56 -17.59 9.61
N ALA A 28 4.24 -17.37 10.73
CA ALA A 28 5.19 -16.29 10.86
C ALA A 28 6.27 -16.44 9.78
N TYR A 29 6.72 -15.34 9.20
CA TYR A 29 7.73 -15.35 8.15
C TYR A 29 8.65 -14.13 8.22
N ALA A 30 9.86 -14.29 7.69
CA ALA A 30 10.80 -13.19 7.51
C ALA A 30 11.05 -12.94 6.03
N GLU A 31 11.10 -11.67 5.64
CA GLU A 31 11.50 -11.20 4.31
C GLU A 31 12.88 -10.56 4.41
N VAL A 32 13.85 -11.03 3.64
CA VAL A 32 15.16 -10.38 3.52
C VAL A 32 15.01 -9.17 2.61
N VAL A 33 15.25 -7.98 3.14
CA VAL A 33 15.14 -6.70 2.43
C VAL A 33 16.43 -6.37 1.70
N SER A 34 17.55 -6.53 2.40
CA SER A 34 18.89 -6.28 1.86
C SER A 34 19.93 -7.14 2.56
N VAL A 35 21.04 -7.41 1.86
CA VAL A 35 22.22 -8.06 2.41
C VAL A 35 23.44 -7.20 2.07
N ASP A 36 24.28 -6.93 3.06
CA ASP A 36 25.55 -6.24 2.90
C ASP A 36 26.71 -7.16 3.35
N ALA A 37 27.62 -7.43 2.42
CA ALA A 37 28.80 -8.25 2.62
C ALA A 37 30.11 -7.44 2.47
N GLN A 38 30.06 -6.10 2.53
CA GLN A 38 31.25 -5.25 2.34
C GLN A 38 32.31 -5.50 3.42
N ASN A 39 31.90 -5.96 4.59
CA ASN A 39 32.79 -6.25 5.72
C ASN A 39 33.03 -7.75 5.92
N PHE A 40 33.01 -8.55 4.82
CA PHE A 40 33.26 -9.98 4.92
C PHE A 40 34.49 -10.33 5.78
N PRO A 41 34.46 -11.31 6.69
CA PRO A 41 33.44 -12.37 6.81
C PRO A 41 32.15 -11.99 7.57
N GLN A 42 32.04 -10.78 8.10
CA GLN A 42 30.79 -10.31 8.71
C GLN A 42 29.80 -9.90 7.62
N ILE A 43 28.59 -10.47 7.69
CA ILE A 43 27.48 -10.15 6.79
C ILE A 43 26.39 -9.48 7.61
N SER A 44 25.88 -8.36 7.12
CA SER A 44 24.73 -7.69 7.69
C SER A 44 23.50 -7.90 6.78
N ALA A 45 22.37 -8.28 7.36
CA ALA A 45 21.12 -8.42 6.63
C ALA A 45 20.01 -7.62 7.31
N GLN A 46 19.20 -6.92 6.49
CA GLN A 46 17.99 -6.28 6.96
C GLN A 46 16.80 -7.20 6.70
N LEU A 47 16.00 -7.41 7.74
CA LEU A 47 14.84 -8.30 7.71
C LEU A 47 13.56 -7.55 8.06
N ASN A 48 12.46 -7.90 7.40
CA ASN A 48 11.11 -7.64 7.88
C ASN A 48 10.56 -8.94 8.44
N VAL A 49 10.19 -8.97 9.71
CA VAL A 49 9.63 -10.16 10.35
C VAL A 49 8.15 -9.93 10.61
N PHE A 50 7.33 -10.90 10.23
CA PHE A 50 5.87 -10.84 10.37
C PHE A 50 5.37 -12.02 11.19
N ASN A 51 4.42 -11.76 12.08
CA ASN A 51 3.72 -12.80 12.82
C ASN A 51 2.69 -13.53 11.93
N THR A 52 2.05 -14.55 12.51
CA THR A 52 1.05 -15.37 11.80
C THR A 52 -0.17 -14.60 11.29
N ASN A 53 -0.44 -13.42 11.84
CA ASN A 53 -1.54 -12.55 11.42
C ASN A 53 -1.09 -11.51 10.36
N GLY A 54 0.17 -11.58 9.88
CA GLY A 54 0.75 -10.62 8.95
C GLY A 54 1.11 -9.27 9.57
N GLY A 55 1.00 -9.13 10.89
CA GLY A 55 1.48 -7.97 11.63
C GLY A 55 3.00 -8.00 11.76
N PHE A 56 3.60 -6.80 11.83
CA PHE A 56 5.04 -6.67 12.05
C PHE A 56 5.41 -7.19 13.46
N GLU A 57 6.42 -8.05 13.54
CA GLU A 57 6.93 -8.54 14.81
C GLU A 57 8.07 -7.64 15.29
N SER A 58 7.96 -7.14 16.50
CA SER A 58 8.93 -6.24 17.12
C SER A 58 9.52 -6.90 18.39
N ASN A 59 10.56 -6.28 18.94
CA ASN A 59 11.22 -6.75 20.17
C ASN A 59 11.87 -8.16 20.09
N LEU A 60 12.25 -8.57 18.87
CA LEU A 60 13.01 -9.80 18.68
C LEU A 60 14.44 -9.64 19.24
N THR A 61 14.96 -10.75 19.72
CA THR A 61 16.36 -10.88 20.16
C THR A 61 17.14 -11.79 19.21
N ALA A 62 18.46 -11.78 19.28
CA ALA A 62 19.30 -12.65 18.44
C ALA A 62 18.95 -14.15 18.62
N SER A 63 18.48 -14.55 19.81
CA SER A 63 18.06 -15.93 20.11
C SER A 63 16.74 -16.34 19.45
N ASP A 64 15.95 -15.38 18.95
CA ASP A 64 14.69 -15.66 18.25
C ASP A 64 14.92 -15.95 16.76
N LEU A 65 16.16 -15.77 16.28
CA LEU A 65 16.54 -15.98 14.89
C LEU A 65 17.56 -17.13 14.77
N THR A 66 17.38 -17.95 13.76
CA THR A 66 18.38 -18.93 13.34
C THR A 66 18.71 -18.71 11.87
N VAL A 67 19.99 -18.50 11.59
CA VAL A 67 20.51 -18.34 10.24
C VAL A 67 21.21 -19.62 9.84
N TYR A 68 21.06 -20.05 8.59
CA TYR A 68 21.71 -21.24 8.06
C TYR A 68 22.53 -20.86 6.81
N GLU A 69 23.72 -21.45 6.70
CA GLU A 69 24.52 -21.47 5.48
C GLU A 69 24.83 -22.94 5.17
N ASP A 70 24.47 -23.41 3.98
CA ASP A 70 24.64 -24.81 3.56
C ASP A 70 24.13 -25.82 4.62
N ASP A 71 22.91 -25.55 5.16
CA ASP A 71 22.27 -26.34 6.23
C ASP A 71 23.00 -26.35 7.58
N GLN A 72 24.05 -25.54 7.74
CA GLN A 72 24.73 -25.37 9.02
C GLN A 72 24.24 -24.10 9.72
N PRO A 73 23.89 -24.19 11.02
CA PRO A 73 23.47 -23.01 11.77
C PRO A 73 24.65 -22.07 12.00
N LEU A 74 24.42 -20.79 11.71
CA LEU A 74 25.35 -19.71 11.99
C LEU A 74 24.88 -18.90 13.21
N PRO A 75 25.82 -18.40 14.02
CA PRO A 75 25.48 -17.50 15.11
C PRO A 75 24.98 -16.17 14.58
N VAL A 76 23.99 -15.58 15.26
CA VAL A 76 23.58 -14.19 15.06
C VAL A 76 24.25 -13.38 16.17
N ASP A 77 25.27 -12.61 15.82
CA ASP A 77 26.07 -11.86 16.78
C ASP A 77 25.27 -10.71 17.41
N THR A 78 24.54 -9.97 16.57
CA THR A 78 23.74 -8.81 16.99
C THR A 78 22.44 -8.74 16.21
N LEU A 79 21.37 -8.35 16.88
CA LEU A 79 20.10 -7.97 16.26
C LEU A 79 19.68 -6.60 16.79
N THR A 80 19.45 -5.67 15.89
CA THR A 80 19.01 -4.31 16.24
C THR A 80 17.72 -4.00 15.50
N GLN A 81 16.71 -3.56 16.23
CA GLN A 81 15.49 -3.04 15.61
C GLN A 81 15.78 -1.68 14.97
N LEU A 82 15.45 -1.55 13.68
CA LEU A 82 15.58 -0.31 12.94
C LEU A 82 14.22 0.39 12.85
N ASP A 83 14.18 1.64 13.22
CA ASP A 83 13.04 2.51 12.95
C ASP A 83 13.26 3.20 11.61
N ILE A 84 12.73 2.58 10.54
CA ILE A 84 12.89 3.09 9.18
C ILE A 84 11.62 3.85 8.81
N PRO A 85 11.73 5.15 8.49
CA PRO A 85 10.60 5.97 8.10
C PRO A 85 9.97 5.47 6.79
N ALA A 86 8.74 5.87 6.53
CA ALA A 86 7.99 5.50 5.34
C ALA A 86 7.95 6.62 4.29
N GLN A 87 7.93 6.23 3.01
CA GLN A 87 7.56 7.10 1.90
C GLN A 87 6.07 6.96 1.67
N ILE A 88 5.29 8.00 1.97
CA ILE A 88 3.83 7.99 1.95
C ILE A 88 3.32 9.01 0.95
N VAL A 89 2.48 8.57 0.02
CA VAL A 89 1.78 9.45 -0.93
C VAL A 89 0.29 9.46 -0.60
N ALA A 90 -0.22 10.61 -0.15
CA ALA A 90 -1.66 10.81 -0.07
C ALA A 90 -2.19 11.26 -1.44
N ALA A 91 -3.14 10.52 -1.98
CA ALA A 91 -3.71 10.74 -3.29
C ALA A 91 -5.20 11.08 -3.17
N VAL A 92 -5.55 12.32 -3.43
CA VAL A 92 -6.95 12.78 -3.38
C VAL A 92 -7.55 12.75 -4.78
N ASN A 93 -8.55 11.90 -4.98
CA ASN A 93 -9.30 11.76 -6.22
C ASN A 93 -10.59 12.60 -6.15
N PRO A 94 -10.60 13.85 -6.63
CA PRO A 94 -11.67 14.77 -6.38
C PRO A 94 -12.93 14.41 -7.18
N ALA A 95 -14.10 14.49 -6.51
CA ALA A 95 -15.41 14.36 -7.14
C ALA A 95 -16.50 14.97 -6.25
N PRO A 96 -17.74 15.16 -6.75
CA PRO A 96 -18.82 15.76 -5.99
C PRO A 96 -19.17 15.08 -4.66
N ALA A 97 -18.92 13.77 -4.56
CA ALA A 97 -19.16 13.01 -3.34
C ALA A 97 -18.37 13.53 -2.12
N LEU A 98 -17.17 14.10 -2.35
CA LEU A 98 -16.33 14.65 -1.28
C LEU A 98 -16.85 16.00 -0.74
N ASP A 99 -17.62 16.76 -1.53
CA ASP A 99 -18.26 18.03 -1.12
C ASP A 99 -19.60 17.82 -0.41
N LYS A 100 -20.11 16.59 -0.35
CA LYS A 100 -21.34 16.28 0.38
C LYS A 100 -21.15 16.53 1.86
N ARG A 101 -22.15 17.19 2.46
CA ARG A 101 -22.12 17.61 3.87
C ARG A 101 -22.88 16.62 4.74
N ASP A 102 -22.37 16.41 5.94
CA ASP A 102 -23.05 15.67 7.01
C ASP A 102 -24.20 16.50 7.63
N SER A 103 -24.87 15.94 8.65
CA SER A 103 -25.96 16.60 9.39
C SER A 103 -25.51 17.89 10.12
N ASN A 104 -24.22 18.05 10.37
CA ASN A 104 -23.62 19.22 10.99
C ASN A 104 -23.16 20.25 9.95
N GLY A 105 -23.41 20.02 8.68
CA GLY A 105 -23.02 20.91 7.58
C GLY A 105 -21.54 20.82 7.21
N VAL A 106 -20.80 19.82 7.71
CA VAL A 106 -19.38 19.62 7.42
C VAL A 106 -19.22 18.72 6.21
N ALA A 107 -18.41 19.15 5.22
CA ALA A 107 -18.13 18.34 4.04
C ALA A 107 -17.32 17.11 4.40
N ARG A 108 -17.54 15.97 3.70
CA ARG A 108 -16.79 14.73 3.90
C ARG A 108 -15.28 14.95 3.77
N PHE A 109 -14.86 15.72 2.78
CA PHE A 109 -13.44 16.05 2.61
C PHE A 109 -12.88 16.86 3.79
N ALA A 110 -13.67 17.74 4.41
CA ALA A 110 -13.23 18.46 5.60
C ALA A 110 -12.96 17.50 6.77
N ARG A 111 -13.75 16.43 6.91
CA ARG A 111 -13.49 15.35 7.90
C ARG A 111 -12.21 14.57 7.58
N VAL A 112 -11.97 14.31 6.30
CA VAL A 112 -10.71 13.68 5.86
C VAL A 112 -9.51 14.56 6.23
N VAL A 113 -9.58 15.87 5.96
CA VAL A 113 -8.51 16.82 6.33
C VAL A 113 -8.33 16.90 7.85
N GLU A 114 -9.43 16.87 8.62
CA GLU A 114 -9.39 16.85 10.09
C GLU A 114 -8.65 15.60 10.61
N ALA A 115 -8.99 14.39 10.11
CA ALA A 115 -8.35 13.15 10.50
C ALA A 115 -6.86 13.13 10.15
N LEU A 116 -6.51 13.54 8.93
CA LEU A 116 -5.12 13.61 8.47
C LEU A 116 -4.32 14.68 9.21
N GLY A 117 -4.97 15.78 9.59
CA GLY A 117 -4.38 16.83 10.43
C GLY A 117 -4.08 16.32 11.84
N ALA A 118 -4.99 15.57 12.44
CA ALA A 118 -4.77 14.95 13.74
C ALA A 118 -3.58 13.98 13.68
N TRP A 119 -3.50 13.15 12.64
CA TRP A 119 -2.36 12.27 12.41
C TRP A 119 -1.04 13.05 12.23
N ALA A 120 -1.01 14.06 11.37
CA ALA A 120 0.19 14.84 11.11
C ALA A 120 0.70 15.58 12.37
N ASN A 121 -0.21 16.08 13.21
CA ASN A 121 0.14 16.74 14.47
C ASN A 121 0.60 15.74 15.56
N ALA A 122 0.22 14.47 15.46
CA ALA A 122 0.67 13.42 16.39
C ALA A 122 2.05 12.86 16.03
N GLN A 123 2.59 13.18 14.85
CA GLN A 123 3.95 12.75 14.47
C GLN A 123 4.98 13.39 15.40
N SER A 124 5.98 12.62 15.80
CA SER A 124 7.09 13.16 16.58
C SER A 124 7.91 14.16 15.73
N ALA A 125 8.56 15.10 16.39
CA ALA A 125 9.46 16.05 15.71
C ALA A 125 10.61 15.35 14.96
N ASP A 126 10.96 14.13 15.40
CA ASP A 126 12.01 13.30 14.82
C ASP A 126 11.50 12.32 13.76
N ALA A 127 10.17 12.32 13.49
CA ALA A 127 9.61 11.50 12.42
C ALA A 127 10.16 11.98 11.06
N ASN A 128 10.88 11.09 10.39
CA ASN A 128 11.52 11.37 9.11
C ASN A 128 10.73 10.77 7.93
N ASP A 129 9.41 10.61 8.08
CA ASP A 129 8.57 10.16 7.00
C ASP A 129 8.65 11.11 5.80
N ASP A 130 8.66 10.53 4.62
CA ASP A 130 8.75 11.23 3.35
C ASP A 130 7.35 11.36 2.74
N LEU A 131 6.71 12.53 2.93
CA LEU A 131 5.32 12.73 2.60
C LEU A 131 5.14 13.44 1.28
N SER A 132 4.23 12.94 0.46
CA SER A 132 3.80 13.59 -0.79
C SER A 132 2.28 13.70 -0.83
N LEU A 133 1.77 14.71 -1.53
CA LEU A 133 0.36 14.92 -1.80
C LEU A 133 0.15 15.04 -3.29
N VAL A 134 -0.75 14.24 -3.84
CA VAL A 134 -1.09 14.27 -5.26
C VAL A 134 -2.59 14.34 -5.46
N SER A 135 -2.99 14.85 -6.61
CA SER A 135 -4.38 14.86 -7.05
C SER A 135 -4.43 14.72 -8.58
N LEU A 136 -5.61 14.81 -9.16
CA LEU A 136 -5.81 14.78 -10.60
C LEU A 136 -5.01 15.88 -11.35
N SER A 137 -4.72 17.01 -10.69
CA SER A 137 -3.88 18.09 -11.22
C SER A 137 -2.38 17.80 -11.20
N GLY A 138 -1.94 16.66 -10.67
CA GLY A 138 -0.54 16.28 -10.51
C GLY A 138 -0.06 16.28 -9.07
N VAL A 139 1.26 16.38 -8.89
CA VAL A 139 1.92 16.46 -7.59
C VAL A 139 1.75 17.86 -7.01
N LEU A 140 1.16 17.96 -5.82
CA LEU A 140 0.94 19.24 -5.12
C LEU A 140 2.14 19.58 -4.23
N ILE A 141 2.67 18.58 -3.54
CA ILE A 141 3.93 18.65 -2.80
C ILE A 141 4.56 17.26 -2.77
N SER A 142 5.89 17.18 -2.79
CA SER A 142 6.63 15.94 -2.68
C SER A 142 7.78 16.09 -1.70
N HIS A 143 8.18 14.99 -1.08
CA HIS A 143 9.30 14.93 -0.15
C HIS A 143 9.18 15.97 0.98
N ALA A 144 7.99 16.11 1.56
CA ALA A 144 7.69 17.09 2.60
C ALA A 144 7.78 16.50 4.01
N SER A 145 8.01 17.36 4.99
CA SER A 145 7.77 17.07 6.39
C SER A 145 6.25 16.93 6.65
N ALA A 146 5.85 16.33 7.79
CA ALA A 146 4.43 16.23 8.17
C ALA A 146 3.75 17.60 8.25
N GLN A 147 4.46 18.61 8.75
CA GLN A 147 3.98 19.98 8.87
C GLN A 147 3.72 20.62 7.49
N ASP A 148 4.73 20.61 6.59
CA ASP A 148 4.62 21.24 5.27
C ASP A 148 3.57 20.53 4.41
N TRP A 149 3.52 19.20 4.53
CA TRP A 149 2.53 18.38 3.87
C TRP A 149 1.11 18.74 4.32
N PHE A 150 0.89 18.90 5.64
CA PHE A 150 -0.42 19.27 6.17
C PHE A 150 -0.83 20.69 5.78
N VAL A 151 0.12 21.63 5.72
CA VAL A 151 -0.14 22.98 5.19
C VAL A 151 -0.63 22.89 3.73
N SER A 152 0.02 22.09 2.89
CA SER A 152 -0.39 21.88 1.50
C SER A 152 -1.76 21.21 1.40
N LEU A 153 -2.05 20.19 2.22
CA LEU A 153 -3.36 19.54 2.26
C LEU A 153 -4.46 20.53 2.67
N SER A 154 -4.22 21.36 3.68
CA SER A 154 -5.17 22.35 4.17
C SER A 154 -5.45 23.48 3.17
N ALA A 155 -4.44 23.78 2.33
CA ALA A 155 -4.57 24.77 1.25
C ALA A 155 -5.23 24.17 -0.01
N PHE A 156 -5.29 22.86 -0.14
CA PHE A 156 -5.86 22.18 -1.31
C PHE A 156 -7.38 22.31 -1.35
N LYS A 157 -7.87 23.08 -2.33
CA LYS A 157 -9.30 23.39 -2.52
C LYS A 157 -9.71 23.11 -3.97
N PRO A 158 -9.85 21.84 -4.34
CA PRO A 158 -10.28 21.48 -5.69
C PRO A 158 -11.76 21.88 -5.92
N ASP A 159 -12.12 22.12 -7.17
CA ASP A 159 -13.53 22.25 -7.54
C ASP A 159 -14.15 20.83 -7.64
N PHE A 160 -14.59 20.31 -6.50
CA PHE A 160 -15.18 18.98 -6.44
C PHE A 160 -16.39 18.80 -7.37
N ARG A 161 -17.16 19.87 -7.64
CA ARG A 161 -18.38 19.79 -8.46
C ARG A 161 -18.09 19.62 -9.93
N LYS A 162 -16.93 20.10 -10.38
CA LYS A 162 -16.46 19.97 -11.78
C LYS A 162 -15.49 18.83 -11.99
N SER A 163 -15.07 18.18 -10.91
CA SER A 163 -14.15 17.06 -10.98
C SER A 163 -14.90 15.75 -11.20
N THR A 164 -14.26 14.83 -11.94
CA THR A 164 -14.75 13.46 -12.14
C THR A 164 -13.67 12.51 -11.66
N SER A 165 -14.02 11.64 -10.70
CA SER A 165 -13.11 10.62 -10.19
C SER A 165 -12.70 9.64 -11.30
N ASN A 166 -11.42 9.29 -11.31
CA ASN A 166 -10.87 8.32 -12.26
C ASN A 166 -9.57 7.70 -11.71
N LEU A 167 -8.99 6.73 -12.44
CA LEU A 167 -7.78 6.04 -12.02
C LEU A 167 -6.48 6.84 -12.27
N GLN A 168 -6.53 7.99 -12.93
CA GLN A 168 -5.34 8.79 -13.19
C GLN A 168 -4.67 9.27 -11.90
N THR A 169 -5.46 9.64 -10.87
CA THR A 169 -4.90 10.03 -9.56
C THR A 169 -4.11 8.90 -8.92
N LEU A 170 -4.58 7.65 -9.04
CA LEU A 170 -3.84 6.47 -8.56
C LEU A 170 -2.57 6.24 -9.39
N SER A 171 -2.61 6.46 -10.71
CA SER A 171 -1.41 6.40 -11.55
C SER A 171 -0.34 7.39 -11.10
N ILE A 172 -0.74 8.66 -10.89
CA ILE A 172 0.17 9.71 -10.41
C ILE A 172 0.76 9.33 -9.04
N ALA A 173 -0.05 8.75 -8.16
CA ALA A 173 0.43 8.31 -6.85
C ALA A 173 1.47 7.19 -6.96
N LEU A 174 1.25 6.21 -7.83
CA LEU A 174 2.20 5.12 -8.08
C LEU A 174 3.49 5.64 -8.73
N ASP A 175 3.40 6.60 -9.65
CA ASP A 175 4.58 7.26 -10.22
C ASP A 175 5.37 7.99 -9.13
N THR A 176 4.67 8.71 -8.26
CA THR A 176 5.29 9.51 -7.20
C THR A 176 5.95 8.64 -6.13
N VAL A 177 5.27 7.57 -5.66
CA VAL A 177 5.80 6.69 -4.60
C VAL A 177 6.97 5.82 -5.08
N THR A 178 7.14 5.67 -6.39
CA THR A 178 8.27 4.95 -6.99
C THR A 178 9.49 5.83 -7.28
N MET A 179 9.38 7.14 -7.09
CA MET A 179 10.55 8.03 -7.11
C MET A 179 11.57 7.62 -6.03
N PRO A 180 12.87 7.93 -6.21
CA PRO A 180 13.87 7.66 -5.20
C PRO A 180 13.46 8.25 -3.84
N PRO A 181 13.41 7.44 -2.77
CA PRO A 181 13.08 7.93 -1.44
C PRO A 181 14.22 8.79 -0.87
N ARG A 182 13.91 9.64 0.10
CA ARG A 182 14.93 10.43 0.83
C ARG A 182 15.98 9.56 1.52
N GLN A 183 15.58 8.38 1.98
CA GLN A 183 16.44 7.43 2.67
C GLN A 183 16.26 6.03 2.06
N ALA A 184 17.38 5.33 1.85
CA ALA A 184 17.33 3.96 1.37
C ALA A 184 16.60 3.04 2.37
N GLY A 185 15.84 2.09 1.84
CA GLY A 185 15.10 1.13 2.66
C GLY A 185 13.73 1.61 3.17
N MET A 186 13.33 2.87 2.90
CA MET A 186 11.98 3.35 3.23
C MET A 186 10.91 2.45 2.62
N LYS A 187 9.89 2.14 3.42
CA LYS A 187 8.71 1.40 2.97
C LYS A 187 7.77 2.35 2.22
N ARG A 188 7.11 1.83 1.19
CA ARG A 188 6.24 2.62 0.33
C ARG A 188 4.78 2.40 0.67
N ALA A 189 4.05 3.50 0.81
CA ALA A 189 2.62 3.47 1.04
C ALA A 189 1.90 4.54 0.22
N ILE A 190 0.69 4.21 -0.23
CA ILE A 190 -0.25 5.16 -0.81
C ILE A 190 -1.50 5.16 0.06
N LEU A 191 -1.96 6.33 0.47
CA LEU A 191 -3.31 6.56 0.97
C LEU A 191 -4.16 7.11 -0.16
N PHE A 192 -4.99 6.28 -0.75
CA PHE A 192 -5.88 6.65 -1.85
C PHE A 192 -7.25 7.03 -1.31
N ILE A 193 -7.58 8.32 -1.37
CA ILE A 193 -8.84 8.91 -0.92
C ILE A 193 -9.71 9.12 -2.15
N THR A 194 -10.72 8.28 -2.32
CA THR A 194 -11.51 8.22 -3.55
C THR A 194 -12.99 7.94 -3.29
N PRO A 195 -13.91 8.55 -4.03
CA PRO A 195 -15.28 8.09 -4.13
C PRO A 195 -15.41 6.94 -5.14
N HIS A 196 -16.65 6.50 -5.42
CA HIS A 196 -16.91 5.55 -6.50
C HIS A 196 -16.49 6.12 -7.88
N LEU A 197 -16.20 5.20 -8.79
CA LEU A 197 -15.98 5.48 -10.19
C LEU A 197 -17.11 4.85 -11.00
N ASP A 198 -17.68 5.62 -11.92
CA ASP A 198 -18.68 5.14 -12.88
C ASP A 198 -17.98 4.46 -14.08
N ASP A 199 -17.30 3.36 -13.80
CA ASP A 199 -16.64 2.55 -14.83
C ASP A 199 -17.15 1.11 -14.76
N PRO A 200 -17.89 0.64 -15.77
CA PRO A 200 -18.42 -0.72 -15.79
C PRO A 200 -17.33 -1.80 -15.91
N ASN A 201 -16.11 -1.42 -16.31
CA ASN A 201 -14.96 -2.31 -16.44
C ASN A 201 -13.93 -2.12 -15.32
N ILE A 202 -14.30 -1.52 -14.20
CA ILE A 202 -13.37 -1.13 -13.13
C ILE A 202 -12.50 -2.30 -12.64
N ASP A 203 -13.04 -3.53 -12.59
CA ASP A 203 -12.30 -4.71 -12.14
C ASP A 203 -11.12 -5.03 -13.08
N ASN A 204 -11.30 -4.85 -14.38
CA ASN A 204 -10.21 -5.01 -15.35
C ASN A 204 -9.28 -3.80 -15.33
N ALA A 205 -9.83 -2.59 -15.22
CA ALA A 205 -9.07 -1.35 -15.24
C ALA A 205 -8.14 -1.20 -14.03
N ILE A 206 -8.49 -1.75 -12.85
CA ILE A 206 -7.69 -1.68 -11.62
C ILE A 206 -6.53 -2.68 -11.61
N THR A 207 -6.63 -3.78 -12.36
CA THR A 207 -5.65 -4.90 -12.34
C THR A 207 -4.21 -4.43 -12.62
N PRO A 208 -3.91 -3.60 -13.62
CA PRO A 208 -2.54 -3.11 -13.85
C PRO A 208 -1.98 -2.30 -12.68
N PHE A 209 -2.83 -1.59 -11.94
CA PHE A 209 -2.41 -0.80 -10.77
C PHE A 209 -2.08 -1.70 -9.59
N ILE A 210 -2.84 -2.79 -9.39
CA ILE A 210 -2.53 -3.81 -8.40
C ILE A 210 -1.17 -4.44 -8.69
N GLN A 211 -0.94 -4.89 -9.93
CA GLN A 211 0.33 -5.48 -10.36
C GLN A 211 1.50 -4.52 -10.10
N ARG A 212 1.36 -3.29 -10.52
CA ARG A 212 2.37 -2.25 -10.36
C ARG A 212 2.67 -1.94 -8.89
N ALA A 213 1.65 -1.89 -8.03
CA ALA A 213 1.83 -1.69 -6.59
C ALA A 213 2.55 -2.88 -5.94
N VAL A 214 2.19 -4.11 -6.30
CA VAL A 214 2.85 -5.33 -5.81
C VAL A 214 4.31 -5.39 -6.27
N GLU A 215 4.60 -5.14 -7.55
CA GLU A 215 5.97 -5.13 -8.10
C GLU A 215 6.86 -4.09 -7.43
N SER A 216 6.30 -2.91 -7.12
CA SER A 216 7.02 -1.84 -6.41
C SER A 216 7.04 -2.00 -4.88
N LYS A 217 6.47 -3.08 -4.34
CA LYS A 217 6.29 -3.33 -2.89
C LYS A 217 5.58 -2.16 -2.19
N THR A 218 4.60 -1.55 -2.85
CA THR A 218 3.83 -0.42 -2.35
C THR A 218 2.52 -0.91 -1.73
N ARG A 219 2.27 -0.59 -0.47
CA ARG A 219 0.99 -0.85 0.18
C ARG A 219 -0.01 0.23 -0.19
N VAL A 220 -1.23 -0.15 -0.55
CA VAL A 220 -2.28 0.82 -0.89
C VAL A 220 -3.39 0.75 0.16
N PHE A 221 -3.51 1.83 0.92
CA PHE A 221 -4.62 2.05 1.86
C PHE A 221 -5.68 2.85 1.14
N VAL A 222 -6.93 2.42 1.23
CA VAL A 222 -8.03 3.11 0.55
C VAL A 222 -9.00 3.67 1.57
N TRP A 223 -9.22 4.98 1.53
CA TRP A 223 -10.36 5.64 2.15
C TRP A 223 -11.41 5.90 1.07
N PHE A 224 -12.45 5.06 1.09
CA PHE A 224 -13.56 5.15 0.14
C PHE A 224 -14.62 6.10 0.68
N VAL A 225 -14.65 7.32 0.17
CA VAL A 225 -15.43 8.44 0.72
C VAL A 225 -16.66 8.69 -0.14
N ASP A 226 -17.79 8.07 0.23
CA ASP A 226 -19.02 8.17 -0.57
C ASP A 226 -20.30 8.02 0.26
N ALA A 227 -21.45 7.95 -0.40
CA ALA A 227 -22.73 7.59 0.21
C ALA A 227 -22.76 6.09 0.56
N PRO A 228 -23.49 5.68 1.62
CA PRO A 228 -23.51 4.28 2.08
C PRO A 228 -23.97 3.27 1.02
N ASP A 229 -24.84 3.67 0.11
CA ASP A 229 -25.31 2.84 -1.01
C ASP A 229 -24.17 2.49 -2.00
N GLN A 230 -23.14 3.32 -2.08
CA GLN A 230 -21.95 3.09 -2.91
C GLN A 230 -20.95 2.11 -2.29
N PHE A 231 -21.05 1.76 -1.01
CA PHE A 231 -20.11 0.87 -0.32
C PHE A 231 -20.14 -0.59 -0.80
N VAL A 232 -21.18 -0.94 -1.55
CA VAL A 232 -21.34 -2.26 -2.19
C VAL A 232 -21.22 -2.20 -3.72
N SER A 233 -20.81 -1.05 -4.26
CA SER A 233 -20.63 -0.87 -5.72
C SER A 233 -19.48 -1.72 -6.26
N ALA A 234 -19.45 -1.95 -7.58
CA ALA A 234 -18.32 -2.60 -8.25
C ALA A 234 -16.98 -1.88 -7.95
N SER A 235 -17.02 -0.55 -7.99
CA SER A 235 -15.87 0.29 -7.69
C SER A 235 -15.36 0.11 -6.25
N ALA A 236 -16.23 0.05 -5.24
CA ALA A 236 -15.85 -0.24 -3.86
C ALA A 236 -15.19 -1.62 -3.72
N ASN A 237 -15.73 -2.64 -4.41
CA ASN A 237 -15.16 -3.99 -4.41
C ASN A 237 -13.79 -4.04 -5.09
N ALA A 238 -13.62 -3.36 -6.22
CA ALA A 238 -12.34 -3.25 -6.92
C ALA A 238 -11.27 -2.58 -6.04
N PHE A 239 -11.60 -1.48 -5.35
CA PHE A 239 -10.68 -0.81 -4.43
C PHE A 239 -10.39 -1.61 -3.16
N LYS A 240 -11.35 -2.38 -2.66
CA LYS A 240 -11.11 -3.34 -1.59
C LYS A 240 -10.14 -4.44 -2.03
N SER A 241 -10.27 -4.93 -3.25
CA SER A 241 -9.35 -5.89 -3.85
C SER A 241 -7.93 -5.30 -3.99
N LEU A 242 -7.80 -4.06 -4.48
CA LEU A 242 -6.53 -3.34 -4.55
C LEU A 242 -5.86 -3.27 -3.17
N ALA A 243 -6.58 -2.82 -2.15
CA ALA A 243 -6.05 -2.70 -0.80
C ALA A 243 -5.57 -4.06 -0.25
N LEU A 244 -6.39 -5.10 -0.35
CA LEU A 244 -6.06 -6.43 0.16
C LEU A 244 -4.87 -7.07 -0.56
N GLN A 245 -4.80 -6.97 -1.89
CA GLN A 245 -3.73 -7.59 -2.68
C GLN A 245 -2.38 -6.88 -2.53
N THR A 246 -2.39 -5.63 -2.05
CA THR A 246 -1.17 -4.86 -1.77
C THR A 246 -0.81 -4.81 -0.28
N ASN A 247 -1.42 -5.67 0.56
CA ASN A 247 -1.24 -5.70 2.01
C ASN A 247 -1.55 -4.36 2.70
N GLY A 248 -2.47 -3.59 2.14
CA GLY A 248 -3.04 -2.40 2.75
C GLY A 248 -4.39 -2.67 3.42
N SER A 249 -5.20 -1.62 3.61
CA SER A 249 -6.54 -1.73 4.17
C SER A 249 -7.55 -0.85 3.42
N PHE A 250 -8.83 -1.19 3.56
CA PHE A 250 -9.95 -0.46 2.99
C PHE A 250 -10.86 0.04 4.10
N ALA A 251 -11.15 1.32 4.12
CA ALA A 251 -12.11 1.94 5.02
C ALA A 251 -13.16 2.72 4.21
N ALA A 252 -14.45 2.45 4.47
CA ALA A 252 -15.54 3.20 3.88
C ALA A 252 -15.98 4.32 4.82
N PHE A 253 -16.26 5.49 4.27
CA PHE A 253 -16.60 6.69 5.02
C PHE A 253 -17.68 7.50 4.33
N SER A 254 -18.81 7.70 5.03
CA SER A 254 -19.95 8.52 4.54
C SER A 254 -20.06 9.88 5.22
N GLY A 255 -19.23 10.12 6.22
CA GLY A 255 -19.25 11.33 7.05
C GLY A 255 -19.64 11.08 8.50
N VAL A 256 -19.98 9.83 8.88
CA VAL A 256 -20.40 9.45 10.23
C VAL A 256 -19.49 8.40 10.87
N GLU A 257 -18.77 7.63 10.07
CA GLU A 257 -17.79 6.65 10.55
C GLU A 257 -16.53 7.35 11.06
N THR A 258 -15.75 6.66 11.89
CA THR A 258 -14.41 7.11 12.27
C THR A 258 -13.42 6.68 11.20
N LEU A 259 -12.64 7.61 10.67
CA LEU A 259 -11.49 7.31 9.82
C LEU A 259 -10.35 6.74 10.67
N PRO A 260 -9.65 5.67 10.19
CA PRO A 260 -8.58 5.03 10.94
C PRO A 260 -7.31 5.89 11.05
#